data_722a076fa2d43972b331cd40579c00f7
#
_entry.id   722a076fa2d43972b331cd40579c00f7
#
_cell.length_a   1.000
_cell.length_b   1.000
_cell.length_c   1.000
_cell.angle_alpha   90.00
_cell.angle_beta   90.00
_cell.angle_gamma   90.00
#
_symmetry.space_group_name_H-M   'P 1'
#
loop_
_entity.id
_entity.type
_entity.pdbx_description
1 polymer ?
#
loop_
_entity_poly.entity_id
_entity_poly.type
_entity_poly.pdbx_seq_one_letter_code
_entity_poly.pdbx_strand_id
1 'polypeptide(L)'
;MGYNISNMSDSTEGSTKNDTSLMPDGSGKIAKRGNDLKPSDFVHLHNHTYHSVLDGLTKVDELAAKVKEFGMEAAAVTDHGTLSGVLDYYKAAKAEGIKPILGIETYVAARSRFDRDPSKDKQRFHLTVLAMNNQGYQNLMKLSTTANLEGMYYKPRVDHDLLEELNEGLIVLSGCASGEVADALRNDDYDKAKQTAQWYRGVFGDRYYLELQ
;
A
#
# COMPACT_ATOMS: atom_id res chain seq x y z
N MET A 1 10.78 -0.24 -1.59
CA MET A 1 11.19 -1.65 -1.53
C MET A 1 10.22 -2.37 -0.61
N GLY A 2 9.48 -3.37 -1.11
CA GLY A 2 8.65 -4.21 -0.27
C GLY A 2 9.42 -5.47 0.13
N TYR A 3 9.48 -5.77 1.41
CA TYR A 3 10.02 -7.05 1.89
C TYR A 3 8.90 -8.08 2.01
N ASN A 4 9.12 -9.27 1.47
CA ASN A 4 8.17 -10.38 1.60
C ASN A 4 8.38 -11.08 2.95
N ILE A 5 7.30 -11.23 3.75
CA ILE A 5 7.33 -11.80 5.12
C ILE A 5 7.59 -13.32 5.16
N SER A 6 7.83 -14.00 4.00
CA SER A 6 7.95 -15.46 3.93
C SER A 6 9.05 -16.10 4.80
N ASN A 7 9.97 -15.32 5.38
CA ASN A 7 11.12 -15.84 6.11
C ASN A 7 11.14 -15.55 7.63
N MET A 8 10.00 -15.27 8.24
CA MET A 8 9.93 -15.19 9.70
C MET A 8 9.70 -16.59 10.31
N SER A 9 10.74 -17.41 10.31
CA SER A 9 10.79 -18.63 11.14
C SER A 9 11.27 -18.25 12.55
N ASP A 10 10.59 -18.79 13.58
CA ASP A 10 11.01 -18.70 14.97
C ASP A 10 12.49 -19.09 15.15
N SER A 11 13.31 -18.16 15.60
CA SER A 11 14.59 -18.44 16.24
C SER A 11 14.84 -17.40 17.31
N THR A 12 14.52 -17.76 18.55
CA THR A 12 15.13 -17.21 19.74
C THR A 12 16.58 -17.69 19.78
N GLU A 13 17.55 -16.78 19.67
CA GLU A 13 18.76 -16.65 20.48
C GLU A 13 19.73 -15.67 19.85
N GLY A 14 20.29 -14.83 20.73
CA GLY A 14 21.05 -13.66 20.34
C GLY A 14 22.40 -13.96 19.73
N SER A 15 22.80 -13.08 18.84
CA SER A 15 24.19 -12.63 18.69
C SER A 15 24.22 -11.44 17.73
N THR A 16 24.62 -10.28 18.25
CA THR A 16 24.99 -9.11 17.45
C THR A 16 26.23 -9.40 16.62
N LYS A 17 26.03 -9.67 15.34
CA LYS A 17 27.05 -9.44 14.31
C LYS A 17 26.34 -8.81 13.11
N ASN A 18 26.77 -7.61 12.73
CA ASN A 18 26.42 -6.98 11.47
C ASN A 18 26.86 -7.91 10.33
N ASP A 19 25.96 -8.79 9.90
CA ASP A 19 26.15 -9.57 8.69
C ASP A 19 25.42 -8.89 7.55
N THR A 20 26.19 -8.18 6.73
CA THR A 20 25.76 -7.57 5.47
C THR A 20 25.76 -8.60 4.34
N SER A 21 25.37 -9.84 4.60
CA SER A 21 25.22 -10.85 3.56
C SER A 21 23.95 -10.57 2.76
N LEU A 22 24.14 -10.18 1.51
CA LEU A 22 23.12 -9.97 0.50
C LEU A 22 22.29 -11.24 0.32
N MET A 23 20.96 -11.14 0.53
CA MET A 23 20.04 -12.20 0.17
C MET A 23 20.03 -12.36 -1.35
N PRO A 24 20.31 -13.56 -1.90
CA PRO A 24 20.20 -13.77 -3.33
C PRO A 24 18.73 -13.69 -3.75
N ASP A 25 18.44 -12.96 -4.84
CA ASP A 25 17.19 -13.16 -5.55
C ASP A 25 17.15 -14.63 -6.03
N GLY A 26 15.98 -15.21 -6.17
CA GLY A 26 15.82 -16.60 -6.59
C GLY A 26 16.46 -16.96 -7.95
N SER A 27 17.15 -16.01 -8.61
CA SER A 27 17.91 -16.18 -9.85
C SER A 27 19.42 -16.30 -9.64
N GLY A 28 19.90 -16.21 -8.40
CA GLY A 28 21.35 -16.23 -8.06
C GLY A 28 22.09 -14.94 -8.46
N LYS A 29 21.39 -13.88 -8.87
CA LYS A 29 21.99 -12.58 -9.16
C LYS A 29 22.04 -11.73 -7.90
N ILE A 30 23.21 -11.12 -7.65
CA ILE A 30 23.39 -10.14 -6.57
C ILE A 30 22.51 -8.93 -6.87
N ALA A 31 21.63 -8.56 -5.92
CA ALA A 31 20.86 -7.34 -6.04
C ALA A 31 21.81 -6.14 -6.27
N LYS A 32 21.44 -5.23 -7.17
CA LYS A 32 22.21 -4.00 -7.41
C LYS A 32 22.40 -3.24 -6.11
N ARG A 33 23.63 -2.76 -5.84
CA ARG A 33 23.88 -1.84 -4.73
C ARG A 33 23.11 -0.54 -4.97
N GLY A 34 22.66 0.12 -3.91
CA GLY A 34 21.86 1.34 -4.02
C GLY A 34 22.46 2.42 -4.94
N ASN A 35 23.80 2.48 -5.03
CA ASN A 35 24.52 3.42 -5.91
C ASN A 35 24.48 3.05 -7.41
N ASP A 36 24.04 1.84 -7.75
CA ASP A 36 23.94 1.36 -9.13
C ASP A 36 22.52 1.46 -9.69
N LEU A 37 21.55 1.88 -8.84
CA LEU A 37 20.14 2.03 -9.23
C LEU A 37 19.95 3.28 -10.10
N LYS A 38 19.25 3.11 -11.21
CA LYS A 38 18.79 4.20 -12.07
C LYS A 38 17.30 4.48 -11.75
N PRO A 39 16.80 5.68 -12.06
CA PRO A 39 15.36 5.95 -11.93
C PRO A 39 14.48 4.91 -12.62
N SER A 40 14.93 4.38 -13.77
CA SER A 40 14.25 3.31 -14.53
C SER A 40 14.16 1.94 -13.78
N ASP A 41 14.96 1.74 -12.76
CA ASP A 41 14.93 0.50 -11.96
C ASP A 41 13.92 0.58 -10.80
N PHE A 42 13.16 1.68 -10.70
CA PHE A 42 12.22 1.94 -9.61
C PHE A 42 10.79 2.16 -10.13
N VAL A 43 9.80 1.73 -9.37
CA VAL A 43 8.38 1.99 -9.63
C VAL A 43 7.75 2.58 -8.37
N HIS A 44 7.18 3.78 -8.49
CA HIS A 44 6.43 4.39 -7.41
C HIS A 44 5.08 3.69 -7.24
N LEU A 45 4.87 3.04 -6.09
CA LEU A 45 3.65 2.31 -5.77
C LEU A 45 2.69 3.07 -4.86
N HIS A 46 3.11 4.20 -4.30
CA HIS A 46 2.33 5.02 -3.38
C HIS A 46 2.49 6.50 -3.75
N ASN A 47 1.52 7.06 -4.48
CA ASN A 47 1.52 8.45 -4.93
C ASN A 47 0.14 9.09 -4.75
N HIS A 48 0.14 10.36 -4.35
CA HIS A 48 -1.05 11.18 -4.21
C HIS A 48 -1.09 12.24 -5.30
N THR A 49 -2.25 12.36 -5.96
CA THR A 49 -2.52 13.41 -6.93
C THR A 49 -3.37 14.53 -6.29
N TYR A 50 -3.69 15.56 -7.05
CA TYR A 50 -4.57 16.64 -6.59
C TYR A 50 -6.00 16.17 -6.20
N HIS A 51 -6.36 14.91 -6.50
CA HIS A 51 -7.57 14.29 -5.99
C HIS A 51 -7.49 13.92 -4.50
N SER A 52 -6.28 13.87 -3.94
CA SER A 52 -6.05 13.85 -2.49
C SER A 52 -6.15 15.26 -1.95
N VAL A 53 -7.39 15.75 -1.85
CA VAL A 53 -7.70 17.13 -1.45
C VAL A 53 -7.07 17.43 -0.08
N LEU A 54 -6.32 18.52 0.00
CA LEU A 54 -5.57 19.11 1.10
C LEU A 54 -4.05 18.85 1.05
N ASP A 55 -3.55 17.76 0.50
CA ASP A 55 -2.12 17.41 0.52
C ASP A 55 -1.54 16.96 -0.82
N GLY A 56 -2.38 16.56 -1.78
CA GLY A 56 -1.93 16.21 -3.14
C GLY A 56 -1.86 17.43 -4.06
N LEU A 57 -0.71 17.69 -4.67
CA LEU A 57 -0.51 18.79 -5.63
C LEU A 57 -0.30 18.32 -7.07
N THR A 58 0.17 17.09 -7.24
CA THR A 58 0.57 16.55 -8.54
C THR A 58 -0.64 16.30 -9.42
N LYS A 59 -0.65 16.84 -10.64
CA LYS A 59 -1.65 16.51 -11.64
C LYS A 59 -1.37 15.15 -12.27
N VAL A 60 -2.41 14.46 -12.68
CA VAL A 60 -2.27 13.08 -13.22
C VAL A 60 -1.48 13.01 -14.51
N ASP A 61 -1.61 14.00 -15.38
CA ASP A 61 -0.84 14.15 -16.63
C ASP A 61 0.63 14.48 -16.36
N GLU A 62 0.90 15.40 -15.42
CA GLU A 62 2.26 15.73 -14.97
C GLU A 62 2.97 14.52 -14.35
N LEU A 63 2.24 13.71 -13.54
CA LEU A 63 2.78 12.46 -13.00
C LEU A 63 3.17 11.49 -14.11
N ALA A 64 2.29 11.25 -15.08
CA ALA A 64 2.56 10.33 -16.19
C ALA A 64 3.77 10.80 -17.03
N ALA A 65 3.82 12.10 -17.37
CA ALA A 65 4.93 12.68 -18.10
C ALA A 65 6.26 12.56 -17.33
N LYS A 66 6.25 12.79 -16.01
CA LYS A 66 7.46 12.71 -15.18
C LYS A 66 7.99 11.29 -15.03
N VAL A 67 7.09 10.31 -14.88
CA VAL A 67 7.43 8.88 -14.86
C VAL A 67 8.12 8.48 -16.16
N LYS A 68 7.59 8.96 -17.30
CA LYS A 68 8.19 8.76 -18.62
C LYS A 68 9.57 9.41 -18.74
N GLU A 69 9.70 10.67 -18.31
CA GLU A 69 10.97 11.42 -18.32
C GLU A 69 12.08 10.67 -17.55
N PHE A 70 11.73 10.07 -16.40
CA PHE A 70 12.66 9.27 -15.60
C PHE A 70 12.94 7.89 -16.19
N GLY A 71 12.30 7.50 -17.29
CA GLY A 71 12.46 6.19 -17.92
C GLY A 71 11.85 5.05 -17.09
N MET A 72 10.95 5.34 -16.14
CA MET A 72 10.24 4.32 -15.38
C MET A 72 9.17 3.66 -16.24
N GLU A 73 8.99 2.35 -16.08
CA GLU A 73 8.02 1.58 -16.87
C GLU A 73 6.59 1.68 -16.36
N ALA A 74 6.42 2.01 -15.07
CA ALA A 74 5.13 2.04 -14.39
C ALA A 74 5.14 3.02 -13.22
N ALA A 75 3.95 3.46 -12.81
CA ALA A 75 3.72 4.07 -11.49
C ALA A 75 2.27 3.83 -11.05
N ALA A 76 2.04 3.92 -9.75
CA ALA A 76 0.70 3.84 -9.17
C ALA A 76 0.10 5.23 -8.93
N VAL A 77 -1.23 5.28 -8.87
CA VAL A 77 -1.99 6.34 -8.22
C VAL A 77 -2.75 5.72 -7.04
N THR A 78 -2.65 6.35 -5.87
CA THR A 78 -3.19 5.82 -4.61
C THR A 78 -3.73 6.96 -3.74
N ASP A 79 -4.67 7.73 -4.28
CA ASP A 79 -5.25 8.88 -3.61
C ASP A 79 -5.97 8.50 -2.31
N HIS A 80 -6.01 9.43 -1.35
CA HIS A 80 -6.61 9.25 -0.03
C HIS A 80 -8.11 8.98 -0.09
N GLY A 81 -8.51 7.73 0.17
CA GLY A 81 -9.89 7.28 0.32
C GLY A 81 -10.75 7.43 -0.95
N THR A 82 -10.14 7.67 -2.12
CA THR A 82 -10.87 7.91 -3.36
C THR A 82 -10.22 7.25 -4.58
N LEU A 83 -11.04 6.91 -5.57
CA LEU A 83 -10.62 6.47 -6.91
C LEU A 83 -10.88 7.55 -7.97
N SER A 84 -11.15 8.80 -7.58
CA SER A 84 -11.58 9.86 -8.50
C SER A 84 -10.57 10.16 -9.61
N GLY A 85 -9.26 10.08 -9.31
CA GLY A 85 -8.18 10.32 -10.28
C GLY A 85 -7.80 9.13 -11.15
N VAL A 86 -8.30 7.94 -10.82
CA VAL A 86 -7.82 6.67 -11.41
C VAL A 86 -8.04 6.59 -12.92
N LEU A 87 -9.21 7.01 -13.40
CA LEU A 87 -9.53 6.93 -14.83
C LEU A 87 -8.71 7.91 -15.66
N ASP A 88 -8.53 9.13 -15.16
CA ASP A 88 -7.73 10.15 -15.84
C ASP A 88 -6.26 9.79 -15.85
N TYR A 89 -5.75 9.28 -14.72
CA TYR A 89 -4.40 8.72 -14.66
C TYR A 89 -4.20 7.54 -15.63
N TYR A 90 -5.16 6.61 -15.69
CA TYR A 90 -5.08 5.50 -16.64
C TYR A 90 -4.92 6.00 -18.09
N LYS A 91 -5.71 6.99 -18.50
CA LYS A 91 -5.64 7.57 -19.85
C LYS A 91 -4.30 8.26 -20.09
N ALA A 92 -3.85 9.09 -19.13
CA ALA A 92 -2.58 9.81 -19.23
C ALA A 92 -1.38 8.85 -19.31
N ALA A 93 -1.34 7.84 -18.43
CA ALA A 93 -0.27 6.85 -18.42
C ALA A 93 -0.21 6.04 -19.73
N LYS A 94 -1.38 5.65 -20.27
CA LYS A 94 -1.45 4.96 -21.58
C LYS A 94 -0.99 5.84 -22.72
N ALA A 95 -1.28 7.14 -22.71
CA ALA A 95 -0.81 8.10 -23.72
C ALA A 95 0.72 8.23 -23.70
N GLU A 96 1.34 8.21 -22.52
CA GLU A 96 2.79 8.25 -22.36
C GLU A 96 3.49 6.89 -22.61
N GLY A 97 2.70 5.81 -22.78
CA GLY A 97 3.21 4.45 -23.00
C GLY A 97 3.79 3.81 -21.74
N ILE A 98 3.41 4.28 -20.54
CA ILE A 98 3.76 3.68 -19.25
C ILE A 98 2.61 2.77 -18.74
N LYS A 99 2.94 1.81 -17.90
CA LYS A 99 1.96 0.92 -17.27
C LYS A 99 1.28 1.62 -16.09
N PRO A 100 -0.03 1.91 -16.15
CA PRO A 100 -0.76 2.43 -15.00
C PRO A 100 -0.97 1.32 -13.96
N ILE A 101 -0.66 1.61 -12.70
CA ILE A 101 -1.03 0.78 -11.56
C ILE A 101 -2.12 1.54 -10.81
N LEU A 102 -3.29 0.91 -10.68
CA LEU A 102 -4.48 1.54 -10.10
C LEU A 102 -4.64 1.10 -8.65
N GLY A 103 -4.77 2.06 -7.75
CA GLY A 103 -4.88 1.79 -6.33
C GLY A 103 -5.61 2.89 -5.57
N ILE A 104 -5.62 2.74 -4.27
CA ILE A 104 -6.17 3.66 -3.30
C ILE A 104 -5.34 3.57 -2.01
N GLU A 105 -5.09 4.67 -1.35
CA GLU A 105 -4.73 4.65 0.06
C GLU A 105 -6.01 4.73 0.87
N THR A 106 -6.49 3.58 1.34
CA THR A 106 -7.74 3.51 2.12
C THR A 106 -7.50 3.78 3.59
N TYR A 107 -8.57 4.16 4.30
CA TYR A 107 -8.56 4.32 5.75
C TYR A 107 -9.13 3.05 6.39
N VAL A 108 -8.37 2.40 7.27
CA VAL A 108 -8.82 1.23 8.03
C VAL A 108 -9.34 1.71 9.39
N ALA A 109 -10.55 1.30 9.75
CA ALA A 109 -11.15 1.60 11.05
C ALA A 109 -10.38 0.88 12.17
N ALA A 110 -10.24 1.52 13.33
CA ALA A 110 -9.58 0.90 14.49
C ALA A 110 -10.32 -0.34 15.02
N ARG A 111 -11.62 -0.42 14.77
CA ARG A 111 -12.49 -1.56 15.10
C ARG A 111 -13.33 -1.93 13.87
N SER A 112 -14.64 -1.71 13.90
CA SER A 112 -15.50 -1.93 12.75
C SER A 112 -15.78 -0.61 12.01
N ARG A 113 -15.98 -0.69 10.68
CA ARG A 113 -16.41 0.46 9.86
C ARG A 113 -17.75 1.06 10.31
N PHE A 114 -18.55 0.28 11.03
CA PHE A 114 -19.83 0.71 11.57
C PHE A 114 -19.73 1.48 12.90
N ASP A 115 -18.62 1.34 13.62
CA ASP A 115 -18.41 1.96 14.92
C ASP A 115 -18.15 3.47 14.80
N ARG A 116 -18.77 4.27 15.69
CA ARG A 116 -18.70 5.75 15.68
C ARG A 116 -18.57 6.35 17.06
N ASP A 117 -17.88 5.68 17.98
CA ASP A 117 -17.56 6.20 19.31
C ASP A 117 -16.46 7.26 19.21
N PRO A 118 -16.72 8.53 19.59
CA PRO A 118 -15.73 9.60 19.46
C PRO A 118 -14.48 9.41 20.33
N SER A 119 -14.53 8.56 21.34
CA SER A 119 -13.37 8.26 22.20
C SER A 119 -12.49 7.13 21.65
N LYS A 120 -13.02 6.27 20.76
CA LYS A 120 -12.36 5.05 20.30
C LYS A 120 -12.16 4.99 18.79
N ASP A 121 -13.10 5.55 18.01
CA ASP A 121 -13.18 5.29 16.56
C ASP A 121 -12.72 6.48 15.71
N LYS A 122 -12.17 7.54 16.32
CA LYS A 122 -11.51 8.63 15.58
C LYS A 122 -10.21 8.17 14.93
N GLN A 123 -9.52 7.20 15.58
CA GLN A 123 -8.30 6.62 15.02
C GLN A 123 -8.66 5.80 13.78
N ARG A 124 -7.86 5.95 12.76
CA ARG A 124 -7.90 5.22 11.51
C ARG A 124 -6.50 5.08 10.96
N PHE A 125 -6.26 4.02 10.25
CA PHE A 125 -4.94 3.70 9.73
C PHE A 125 -4.94 3.80 8.22
N HIS A 126 -3.80 4.11 7.65
CA HIS A 126 -3.60 4.13 6.21
C HIS A 126 -3.17 2.75 5.71
N LEU A 127 -3.71 2.35 4.57
CA LEU A 127 -3.37 1.10 3.92
C LEU A 127 -3.37 1.31 2.41
N THR A 128 -2.25 1.03 1.77
CA THR A 128 -2.13 1.12 0.31
C THR A 128 -2.63 -0.17 -0.33
N VAL A 129 -3.63 -0.05 -1.19
CA VAL A 129 -4.26 -1.19 -1.87
C VAL A 129 -4.20 -0.99 -3.37
N LEU A 130 -3.62 -1.95 -4.10
CA LEU A 130 -3.40 -1.91 -5.53
C LEU A 130 -4.18 -3.02 -6.24
N ALA A 131 -4.73 -2.72 -7.42
CA ALA A 131 -5.35 -3.72 -8.28
C ALA A 131 -4.29 -4.50 -9.05
N MET A 132 -4.25 -5.82 -8.89
CA MET A 132 -3.40 -6.73 -9.64
C MET A 132 -3.98 -7.07 -11.03
N ASN A 133 -5.32 -7.06 -11.13
CA ASN A 133 -6.07 -7.43 -12.32
C ASN A 133 -7.48 -6.79 -12.31
N ASN A 134 -8.32 -7.12 -13.29
CA ASN A 134 -9.67 -6.57 -13.39
C ASN A 134 -10.57 -6.93 -12.20
N GLN A 135 -10.42 -8.13 -11.62
CA GLN A 135 -11.15 -8.51 -10.41
C GLN A 135 -10.74 -7.61 -9.24
N GLY A 136 -9.43 -7.38 -9.06
CA GLY A 136 -8.92 -6.46 -8.05
C GLY A 136 -9.43 -5.03 -8.25
N TYR A 137 -9.50 -4.54 -9.48
CA TYR A 137 -10.07 -3.22 -9.76
C TYR A 137 -11.56 -3.13 -9.40
N GLN A 138 -12.35 -4.17 -9.70
CA GLN A 138 -13.75 -4.24 -9.26
C GLN A 138 -13.86 -4.24 -7.73
N ASN A 139 -12.96 -4.96 -7.05
CA ASN A 139 -12.92 -4.99 -5.59
C ASN A 139 -12.48 -3.64 -4.99
N LEU A 140 -11.53 -2.91 -5.61
CA LEU A 140 -11.22 -1.52 -5.22
C LEU A 140 -12.45 -0.61 -5.31
N MET A 141 -13.25 -0.72 -6.38
CA MET A 141 -14.48 0.08 -6.51
C MET A 141 -15.49 -0.26 -5.42
N LYS A 142 -15.65 -1.55 -5.09
CA LYS A 142 -16.53 -1.99 -3.99
C LYS A 142 -16.01 -1.50 -2.64
N LEU A 143 -14.71 -1.65 -2.35
CA LEU A 143 -14.07 -1.13 -1.12
C LEU A 143 -14.34 0.37 -0.96
N SER A 144 -14.05 1.17 -1.99
CA SER A 144 -14.27 2.62 -1.96
C SER A 144 -15.76 2.97 -1.78
N THR A 145 -16.66 2.27 -2.46
CA THR A 145 -18.11 2.48 -2.36
C THR A 145 -18.61 2.17 -0.95
N THR A 146 -18.28 0.99 -0.43
CA THR A 146 -18.70 0.54 0.90
C THR A 146 -18.11 1.45 2.00
N ALA A 147 -16.85 1.86 1.86
CA ALA A 147 -16.23 2.80 2.79
C ALA A 147 -17.02 4.12 2.89
N ASN A 148 -17.50 4.63 1.75
CA ASN A 148 -18.29 5.87 1.70
C ASN A 148 -19.72 5.69 2.22
N LEU A 149 -20.39 4.58 1.88
CA LEU A 149 -21.79 4.36 2.23
C LEU A 149 -21.98 3.88 3.67
N GLU A 150 -21.11 3.00 4.17
CA GLU A 150 -21.23 2.35 5.47
C GLU A 150 -20.20 2.86 6.48
N GLY A 151 -18.95 3.08 6.03
CA GLY A 151 -17.81 3.37 6.87
C GLY A 151 -17.53 4.84 7.12
N MET A 152 -18.36 5.76 6.62
CA MET A 152 -18.12 7.19 6.76
C MET A 152 -18.20 7.66 8.22
N TYR A 153 -17.02 7.98 8.77
CA TYR A 153 -16.88 8.65 10.05
C TYR A 153 -15.61 9.50 10.03
N TYR A 154 -15.74 10.81 9.81
CA TYR A 154 -14.71 11.79 9.44
C TYR A 154 -14.01 11.48 8.10
N LYS A 155 -13.76 10.23 7.79
CA LYS A 155 -13.20 9.72 6.52
C LYS A 155 -13.92 8.42 6.13
N PRO A 156 -13.93 8.05 4.84
CA PRO A 156 -14.47 6.77 4.39
C PRO A 156 -13.55 5.62 4.85
N ARG A 157 -14.05 4.74 5.72
CA ARG A 157 -13.25 3.67 6.32
C ARG A 157 -13.70 2.30 5.85
N VAL A 158 -12.74 1.45 5.57
CA VAL A 158 -12.91 -0.01 5.49
C VAL A 158 -12.59 -0.61 6.86
N ASP A 159 -12.81 -1.91 7.03
CA ASP A 159 -12.34 -2.70 8.15
C ASP A 159 -11.77 -4.04 7.70
N HIS A 160 -11.26 -4.82 8.62
CA HIS A 160 -10.64 -6.11 8.33
C HIS A 160 -11.64 -7.08 7.68
N ASP A 161 -12.89 -7.11 8.12
CA ASP A 161 -13.92 -7.99 7.56
C ASP A 161 -14.16 -7.70 6.06
N LEU A 162 -14.26 -6.42 5.70
CA LEU A 162 -14.45 -6.01 4.30
C LEU A 162 -13.21 -6.28 3.44
N LEU A 163 -12.02 -6.09 4.02
CA LEU A 163 -10.76 -6.40 3.33
C LEU A 163 -10.61 -7.90 3.08
N GLU A 164 -11.02 -8.75 4.04
CA GLU A 164 -11.02 -10.20 3.88
C GLU A 164 -12.05 -10.65 2.84
N GLU A 165 -13.25 -10.09 2.85
CA GLU A 165 -14.30 -10.39 1.86
C GLU A 165 -13.87 -10.06 0.42
N LEU A 166 -13.20 -8.92 0.21
CA LEU A 166 -12.87 -8.38 -1.11
C LEU A 166 -11.39 -8.54 -1.48
N ASN A 167 -10.67 -9.48 -0.86
CA ASN A 167 -9.21 -9.61 -1.00
C ASN A 167 -8.72 -10.06 -2.39
N GLU A 168 -9.59 -10.67 -3.22
CA GLU A 168 -9.20 -11.26 -4.49
C GLU A 168 -8.67 -10.21 -5.48
N GLY A 169 -7.52 -10.50 -6.11
CA GLY A 169 -6.91 -9.63 -7.11
C GLY A 169 -6.31 -8.32 -6.56
N LEU A 170 -6.19 -8.20 -5.23
CA LEU A 170 -5.57 -7.05 -4.56
C LEU A 170 -4.15 -7.37 -4.08
N ILE A 171 -3.27 -6.39 -4.22
CA ILE A 171 -1.96 -6.32 -3.56
C ILE A 171 -2.06 -5.26 -2.47
N VAL A 172 -1.54 -5.55 -1.29
CA VAL A 172 -1.63 -4.66 -0.12
C VAL A 172 -0.23 -4.35 0.40
N LEU A 173 0.02 -3.06 0.63
CA LEU A 173 1.21 -2.56 1.28
C LEU A 173 0.84 -2.03 2.67
N SER A 174 1.71 -2.18 3.64
CA SER A 174 1.43 -1.83 5.05
C SER A 174 1.16 -0.34 5.31
N GLY A 175 1.30 0.49 4.28
CA GLY A 175 1.10 1.92 4.35
C GLY A 175 2.27 2.69 4.94
N CYS A 176 2.06 3.98 5.13
CA CYS A 176 3.03 4.92 5.67
C CYS A 176 3.16 4.83 7.20
N ALA A 177 3.77 5.84 7.83
CA ALA A 177 3.84 5.97 9.28
C ALA A 177 2.46 5.97 9.99
N SER A 178 1.37 6.21 9.27
CA SER A 178 -0.01 6.13 9.77
C SER A 178 -0.66 4.75 9.58
N GLY A 179 0.06 3.74 9.08
CA GLY A 179 -0.43 2.36 8.96
C GLY A 179 -0.52 1.64 10.31
N GLU A 180 -1.33 0.58 10.39
CA GLU A 180 -1.56 -0.17 11.65
C GLU A 180 -0.27 -0.77 12.23
N VAL A 181 0.59 -1.35 11.37
CA VAL A 181 1.86 -1.94 11.81
C VAL A 181 2.80 -0.85 12.32
N ALA A 182 2.91 0.26 11.60
CA ALA A 182 3.77 1.38 11.99
C ALA A 182 3.26 2.06 13.26
N ASP A 183 1.95 2.17 13.44
CA ASP A 183 1.35 2.73 14.66
C ASP A 183 1.65 1.86 15.89
N ALA A 184 1.51 0.55 15.78
CA ALA A 184 1.85 -0.37 16.86
C ALA A 184 3.35 -0.28 17.23
N LEU A 185 4.25 -0.21 16.23
CA LEU A 185 5.68 -0.05 16.47
C LEU A 185 6.03 1.29 17.15
N ARG A 186 5.36 2.38 16.78
CA ARG A 186 5.56 3.69 17.44
C ARG A 186 5.11 3.73 18.89
N ASN A 187 4.19 2.84 19.25
CA ASN A 187 3.71 2.66 20.62
C ASN A 187 4.47 1.56 21.39
N ASP A 188 5.60 1.10 20.84
CA ASP A 188 6.43 0.02 21.39
C ASP A 188 5.68 -1.31 21.58
N ASP A 189 4.56 -1.51 20.85
CA ASP A 189 3.74 -2.73 20.87
C ASP A 189 4.13 -3.64 19.71
N TYR A 190 5.29 -4.28 19.85
CA TYR A 190 5.83 -5.20 18.84
C TYR A 190 4.93 -6.42 18.60
N ASP A 191 4.31 -6.94 19.67
CA ASP A 191 3.41 -8.11 19.56
C ASP A 191 2.18 -7.77 18.73
N LYS A 192 1.57 -6.60 18.93
CA LYS A 192 0.47 -6.13 18.10
C LYS A 192 0.92 -5.90 16.66
N ALA A 193 2.07 -5.28 16.43
CA ALA A 193 2.61 -5.08 15.08
C ALA A 193 2.77 -6.42 14.35
N LYS A 194 3.33 -7.43 15.02
CA LYS A 194 3.48 -8.79 14.51
C LYS A 194 2.13 -9.45 14.21
N GLN A 195 1.17 -9.38 15.14
CA GLN A 195 -0.18 -9.95 14.97
C GLN A 195 -0.90 -9.29 13.76
N THR A 196 -0.83 -7.97 13.65
CA THR A 196 -1.43 -7.24 12.54
C THR A 196 -0.81 -7.67 11.19
N ALA A 197 0.52 -7.73 11.12
CA ALA A 197 1.23 -8.18 9.91
C ALA A 197 0.88 -9.64 9.57
N GLN A 198 0.75 -10.52 10.57
CA GLN A 198 0.35 -11.90 10.39
C GLN A 198 -1.09 -12.02 9.88
N TRP A 199 -2.01 -11.18 10.36
CA TRP A 199 -3.39 -11.15 9.86
C TRP A 199 -3.42 -10.78 8.37
N TYR A 200 -2.77 -9.67 7.99
CA TYR A 200 -2.69 -9.27 6.57
C TYR A 200 -2.06 -10.36 5.71
N ARG A 201 -1.01 -10.99 6.21
CA ARG A 201 -0.40 -12.11 5.51
C ARG A 201 -1.32 -13.32 5.38
N GLY A 202 -2.13 -13.60 6.41
CA GLY A 202 -3.13 -14.68 6.38
C GLY A 202 -4.17 -14.47 5.30
N VAL A 203 -4.65 -13.22 5.12
CA VAL A 203 -5.67 -12.87 4.14
C VAL A 203 -5.09 -12.75 2.72
N PHE A 204 -3.96 -12.06 2.56
CA PHE A 204 -3.42 -11.71 1.24
C PHE A 204 -2.28 -12.62 0.76
N GLY A 205 -1.73 -13.45 1.63
CA GLY A 205 -0.61 -14.34 1.30
C GLY A 205 0.61 -13.57 0.79
N ASP A 206 1.14 -13.98 -0.36
CA ASP A 206 2.30 -13.33 -1.01
C ASP A 206 1.97 -11.99 -1.69
N ARG A 207 0.75 -11.51 -1.55
CA ARG A 207 0.27 -10.20 -2.03
C ARG A 207 0.30 -9.13 -0.94
N TYR A 208 0.81 -9.43 0.26
CA TYR A 208 1.04 -8.46 1.33
C TYR A 208 2.53 -8.13 1.47
N TYR A 209 2.84 -6.83 1.54
CA TYR A 209 4.21 -6.34 1.65
C TYR A 209 4.32 -5.29 2.75
N LEU A 210 5.44 -5.30 3.48
CA LEU A 210 5.82 -4.18 4.34
C LEU A 210 6.38 -3.06 3.48
N GLU A 211 5.81 -1.87 3.64
CA GLU A 211 6.21 -0.66 2.92
C GLU A 211 7.26 0.10 3.73
N LEU A 212 8.32 0.53 3.06
CA LEU A 212 9.34 1.41 3.61
C LEU A 212 9.32 2.72 2.82
N GLN A 213 9.29 3.84 3.53
CA GLN A 213 9.29 5.19 2.97
C GLN A 213 10.49 6.00 3.49
#